data_c7e84722a894f8a77b5e80a3d64f7048
#
_entry.id   c7e84722a894f8a77b5e80a3d64f7048
#
_cell.length_a   1.000
_cell.length_b   1.000
_cell.length_c   1.000
_cell.angle_alpha   90.00
_cell.angle_beta   90.00
_cell.angle_gamma   90.00
#
_symmetry.space_group_name_H-M   'P 1'
#
loop_
_entity.id
_entity.type
_entity.pdbx_description
1 polymer ?
#
loop_
_entity_poly.entity_id
_entity_poly.type
_entity_poly.pdbx_seq_one_letter_code
_entity_poly.pdbx_strand_id
1 'polypeptide(L)'
;PCTDNASASAPFWADRDDAPAEPAYPLTDLSLPAEAADAAVLSISIPEDSLYGDDGIFLSENRTLSGRTAERECQVDYFSPDRSNESSFYSGLRVSKRSNNLQCLDFNLYARNIYGSDTFSTDFFGNGIEHDRLLLLHGADKQYLLYTLLAQQNIQTVSFLPCSVFLNGTFYGNYYLAEPVDENYLKSSYGVSGKNLTILTENQLTYGSSYGLLEYR
;
A
#
# COMPACT_ATOMS: atom_id res chain seq x y z
N PRO A 1 -11.81 12.37 -6.99
CA PRO A 1 -12.97 11.51 -6.75
C PRO A 1 -12.69 10.14 -7.35
N CYS A 2 -12.85 9.09 -6.57
CA CYS A 2 -12.69 7.72 -7.07
C CYS A 2 -13.71 7.50 -8.20
N THR A 3 -13.21 7.16 -9.37
CA THR A 3 -14.05 6.99 -10.58
C THR A 3 -13.93 5.56 -11.06
N ASP A 4 -15.06 5.00 -11.53
CA ASP A 4 -15.11 3.67 -12.13
C ASP A 4 -14.59 3.62 -13.58
N ASN A 5 -14.09 4.75 -14.10
CA ASN A 5 -13.71 4.91 -15.50
C ASN A 5 -12.20 5.09 -15.66
N ALA A 6 -11.43 4.04 -15.46
CA ALA A 6 -10.06 4.00 -15.97
C ALA A 6 -10.10 3.50 -17.41
N SER A 7 -10.07 4.39 -18.38
CA SER A 7 -10.08 4.02 -19.81
C SER A 7 -8.69 4.08 -20.48
N ALA A 8 -7.63 4.22 -19.69
CA ALA A 8 -6.27 4.15 -20.20
C ALA A 8 -5.85 2.67 -20.31
N SER A 9 -5.36 2.26 -21.47
CA SER A 9 -4.78 0.92 -21.62
C SER A 9 -3.53 0.82 -20.75
N ALA A 10 -3.50 -0.15 -19.82
CA ALA A 10 -2.31 -0.43 -19.07
C ALA A 10 -1.14 -0.77 -19.98
N PRO A 11 0.09 -0.33 -19.67
CA PRO A 11 1.27 -0.75 -20.41
C PRO A 11 1.40 -2.28 -20.37
N PHE A 12 1.82 -2.88 -21.48
CA PHE A 12 2.03 -4.31 -21.57
C PHE A 12 3.47 -4.64 -21.17
N TRP A 13 3.62 -5.43 -20.13
CA TRP A 13 4.93 -5.94 -19.71
C TRP A 13 5.22 -7.28 -20.39
N ALA A 14 6.19 -7.29 -21.30
CA ALA A 14 6.55 -8.49 -22.04
C ALA A 14 7.56 -9.40 -21.32
N ASP A 15 8.40 -8.85 -20.43
CA ASP A 15 9.45 -9.57 -19.72
C ASP A 15 9.47 -9.21 -18.23
N ARG A 16 9.50 -10.24 -17.39
CA ARG A 16 9.31 -10.18 -15.94
C ARG A 16 10.58 -10.31 -15.11
N ASP A 17 11.73 -10.43 -15.74
CA ASP A 17 12.93 -10.82 -15.02
C ASP A 17 13.54 -9.70 -14.18
N ASP A 18 13.20 -8.43 -14.45
CA ASP A 18 13.71 -7.28 -13.71
C ASP A 18 12.58 -6.29 -13.36
N ALA A 19 12.70 -5.61 -12.20
CA ALA A 19 11.84 -4.50 -11.86
C ALA A 19 11.92 -3.39 -12.93
N PRO A 20 10.83 -2.66 -13.21
CA PRO A 20 10.83 -1.62 -14.22
C PRO A 20 11.85 -0.52 -13.86
N ALA A 21 12.65 -0.11 -14.84
CA ALA A 21 13.64 0.95 -14.67
C ALA A 21 13.03 2.35 -14.76
N GLU A 22 11.90 2.46 -15.45
CA GLU A 22 11.23 3.73 -15.71
C GLU A 22 9.73 3.64 -15.37
N PRO A 23 9.09 4.75 -14.95
CA PRO A 23 7.67 4.77 -14.66
C PRO A 23 6.85 4.51 -15.92
N ALA A 24 5.77 3.73 -15.78
CA ALA A 24 4.82 3.48 -16.86
C ALA A 24 4.07 4.76 -17.26
N TYR A 25 3.80 5.62 -16.27
CA TYR A 25 3.25 6.96 -16.47
C TYR A 25 4.18 7.97 -15.78
N PRO A 26 5.06 8.67 -16.53
CA PRO A 26 5.88 9.75 -15.99
C PRO A 26 5.02 10.82 -15.32
N LEU A 27 5.54 11.45 -14.28
CA LEU A 27 4.79 12.45 -13.51
C LEU A 27 4.24 13.59 -14.39
N THR A 28 4.93 13.92 -15.48
CA THR A 28 4.49 14.94 -16.44
C THR A 28 3.21 14.58 -17.21
N ASP A 29 2.91 13.30 -17.33
CA ASP A 29 1.75 12.78 -18.05
C ASP A 29 0.52 12.65 -17.16
N LEU A 30 0.71 12.78 -15.83
CA LEU A 30 -0.37 12.70 -14.86
C LEU A 30 -1.02 14.07 -14.65
N SER A 31 -2.34 14.13 -14.75
CA SER A 31 -3.11 15.34 -14.43
C SER A 31 -3.26 15.48 -12.92
N LEU A 32 -2.27 16.10 -12.27
CA LEU A 32 -2.25 16.27 -10.82
C LEU A 32 -3.33 17.25 -10.35
N PRO A 33 -4.18 16.87 -9.39
CA PRO A 33 -5.06 17.80 -8.71
C PRO A 33 -4.24 18.80 -7.87
N ALA A 34 -4.79 19.98 -7.61
CA ALA A 34 -4.10 21.02 -6.85
C ALA A 34 -3.66 20.56 -5.45
N GLU A 35 -4.44 19.68 -4.84
CA GLU A 35 -4.20 19.10 -3.51
C GLU A 35 -3.03 18.10 -3.49
N ALA A 36 -2.59 17.64 -4.66
CA ALA A 36 -1.47 16.71 -4.79
C ALA A 36 -0.11 17.42 -4.86
N ALA A 37 -0.05 18.75 -4.84
CA ALA A 37 1.19 19.48 -5.02
C ALA A 37 2.25 19.13 -3.95
N ASP A 38 1.81 18.96 -2.70
CA ASP A 38 2.66 18.65 -1.55
C ASP A 38 2.50 17.22 -1.04
N ALA A 39 1.83 16.34 -1.80
CA ALA A 39 1.60 14.94 -1.47
C ALA A 39 2.48 14.03 -2.33
N ALA A 40 2.80 12.85 -1.84
CA ALA A 40 3.39 11.83 -2.68
C ALA A 40 2.43 11.44 -3.82
N VAL A 41 2.96 10.88 -4.91
CA VAL A 41 2.14 10.33 -5.99
C VAL A 41 2.47 8.84 -6.12
N LEU A 42 1.43 8.01 -6.17
CA LEU A 42 1.51 6.61 -6.56
C LEU A 42 0.71 6.41 -7.83
N SER A 43 1.38 6.05 -8.91
CA SER A 43 0.77 5.66 -10.17
C SER A 43 0.82 4.14 -10.29
N ILE A 44 -0.33 3.50 -10.30
CA ILE A 44 -0.48 2.05 -10.35
C ILE A 44 -0.95 1.67 -11.74
N SER A 45 -0.10 0.94 -12.46
CA SER A 45 -0.40 0.38 -13.77
C SER A 45 -0.70 -1.10 -13.64
N ILE A 46 -1.89 -1.51 -14.07
CA ILE A 46 -2.41 -2.86 -13.85
C ILE A 46 -3.28 -3.27 -15.06
N PRO A 47 -3.22 -4.54 -15.53
CA PRO A 47 -4.09 -5.01 -16.58
C PRO A 47 -5.58 -4.79 -16.25
N GLU A 48 -6.37 -4.35 -17.22
CA GLU A 48 -7.78 -4.05 -17.01
C GLU A 48 -8.58 -5.28 -16.55
N ASP A 49 -8.27 -6.47 -17.08
CA ASP A 49 -8.86 -7.73 -16.63
C ASP A 49 -8.57 -8.03 -15.15
N SER A 50 -7.43 -7.59 -14.63
CA SER A 50 -7.08 -7.73 -13.21
C SER A 50 -7.89 -6.79 -12.30
N LEU A 51 -8.48 -5.73 -12.86
CA LEU A 51 -9.40 -4.83 -12.16
C LEU A 51 -10.85 -5.32 -12.26
N TYR A 52 -11.33 -5.61 -13.49
CA TYR A 52 -12.74 -5.77 -13.81
C TYR A 52 -13.12 -7.13 -14.43
N GLY A 53 -12.14 -7.98 -14.81
CA GLY A 53 -12.40 -9.31 -15.33
C GLY A 53 -12.97 -10.27 -14.27
N ASP A 54 -13.22 -11.53 -14.63
CA ASP A 54 -13.84 -12.54 -13.74
C ASP A 54 -13.08 -12.71 -12.42
N ASP A 55 -11.75 -12.54 -12.43
CA ASP A 55 -10.89 -12.54 -11.25
C ASP A 55 -10.52 -11.12 -10.78
N GLY A 56 -11.18 -10.09 -11.29
CA GLY A 56 -10.87 -8.69 -11.04
C GLY A 56 -11.05 -8.29 -9.57
N ILE A 57 -10.13 -7.45 -9.06
CA ILE A 57 -10.14 -7.05 -7.64
C ILE A 57 -11.33 -6.14 -7.28
N PHE A 58 -11.99 -5.52 -8.26
CA PHE A 58 -13.15 -4.67 -8.02
C PHE A 58 -14.48 -5.43 -7.98
N LEU A 59 -14.50 -6.72 -8.34
CA LEU A 59 -15.69 -7.53 -8.18
C LEU A 59 -15.97 -7.81 -6.70
N SER A 60 -17.23 -7.67 -6.29
CA SER A 60 -17.65 -7.84 -4.88
C SER A 60 -17.25 -9.21 -4.29
N GLU A 61 -17.28 -10.25 -5.11
CA GLU A 61 -16.94 -11.62 -4.75
C GLU A 61 -15.44 -11.74 -4.44
N ASN A 62 -14.60 -11.10 -5.24
CA ASN A 62 -13.14 -11.16 -5.12
C ASN A 62 -12.59 -10.29 -3.99
N ARG A 63 -13.30 -9.24 -3.57
CA ARG A 63 -12.89 -8.37 -2.44
C ARG A 63 -12.78 -9.11 -1.11
N THR A 64 -13.49 -10.22 -0.94
CA THR A 64 -13.46 -11.03 0.29
C THR A 64 -12.33 -12.06 0.31
N LEU A 65 -11.71 -12.31 -0.84
CA LEU A 65 -10.62 -13.25 -0.97
C LEU A 65 -9.38 -12.81 -0.19
N SER A 66 -8.55 -13.77 0.18
CA SER A 66 -7.32 -13.53 0.93
C SER A 66 -6.18 -14.40 0.42
N GLY A 67 -4.97 -14.02 0.81
CA GLY A 67 -3.77 -14.71 0.36
C GLY A 67 -3.35 -14.31 -1.05
N ARG A 68 -2.39 -15.03 -1.59
CA ARG A 68 -1.74 -14.70 -2.87
C ARG A 68 -2.71 -14.78 -4.07
N THR A 69 -3.70 -15.65 -4.01
CA THR A 69 -4.68 -15.83 -5.09
C THR A 69 -5.56 -14.60 -5.29
N ALA A 70 -5.65 -13.74 -4.29
CA ALA A 70 -6.40 -12.48 -4.34
C ALA A 70 -5.52 -11.27 -4.76
N GLU A 71 -4.22 -11.48 -4.93
CA GLU A 71 -3.29 -10.44 -5.38
C GLU A 71 -3.29 -10.38 -6.91
N ARG A 72 -3.23 -9.17 -7.46
CA ARG A 72 -3.02 -8.95 -8.89
C ARG A 72 -1.74 -8.16 -9.06
N GLU A 73 -0.89 -8.63 -9.96
CA GLU A 73 0.36 -7.96 -10.25
C GLU A 73 0.13 -6.62 -10.91
N CYS A 74 0.91 -5.63 -10.46
CA CYS A 74 0.90 -4.28 -10.98
C CYS A 74 2.32 -3.71 -10.97
N GLN A 75 2.55 -2.70 -11.80
CA GLN A 75 3.67 -1.78 -11.67
C GLN A 75 3.24 -0.58 -10.83
N VAL A 76 4.08 -0.18 -9.91
CA VAL A 76 3.86 1.02 -9.08
C VAL A 76 5.00 1.98 -9.33
N ASP A 77 4.66 3.21 -9.70
CA ASP A 77 5.57 4.33 -9.82
C ASP A 77 5.31 5.26 -8.63
N TYR A 78 6.34 5.50 -7.84
CA TYR A 78 6.31 6.35 -6.67
C TYR A 78 7.09 7.63 -6.92
N PHE A 79 6.51 8.77 -6.55
CA PHE A 79 7.15 10.07 -6.54
C PHE A 79 6.99 10.70 -5.16
N SER A 80 8.10 11.05 -4.52
CA SER A 80 8.10 11.68 -3.19
C SER A 80 7.37 13.04 -3.21
N PRO A 81 6.92 13.55 -2.05
CA PRO A 81 6.24 14.86 -1.98
C PRO A 81 7.05 16.00 -2.58
N ASP A 82 8.35 16.03 -2.32
CA ASP A 82 9.29 17.03 -2.82
C ASP A 82 9.83 16.74 -4.23
N ARG A 83 9.40 15.63 -4.84
CA ARG A 83 9.84 15.16 -6.18
C ARG A 83 11.33 14.87 -6.27
N SER A 84 12.02 14.71 -5.15
CA SER A 84 13.46 14.38 -5.11
C SER A 84 13.73 12.90 -5.29
N ASN A 85 12.74 12.04 -5.03
CA ASN A 85 12.84 10.59 -5.15
C ASN A 85 11.74 10.05 -6.05
N GLU A 86 12.17 9.25 -7.03
CA GLU A 86 11.32 8.53 -7.97
C GLU A 86 11.75 7.06 -7.97
N SER A 87 10.81 6.16 -7.91
CA SER A 87 11.09 4.73 -8.00
C SER A 87 9.95 3.98 -8.67
N SER A 88 10.31 2.96 -9.44
CA SER A 88 9.37 2.07 -10.12
C SER A 88 9.63 0.63 -9.71
N PHE A 89 8.60 -0.11 -9.38
CA PHE A 89 8.70 -1.51 -8.94
C PHE A 89 7.43 -2.30 -9.25
N TYR A 90 7.55 -3.62 -9.33
CA TYR A 90 6.40 -4.51 -9.38
C TYR A 90 5.90 -4.87 -7.99
N SER A 91 4.60 -5.04 -7.87
CA SER A 91 3.92 -5.32 -6.60
C SER A 91 2.67 -6.18 -6.84
N GLY A 92 2.22 -6.86 -5.82
CA GLY A 92 0.90 -7.46 -5.78
C GLY A 92 -0.10 -6.47 -5.17
N LEU A 93 -1.13 -6.08 -5.93
CA LEU A 93 -2.22 -5.24 -5.46
C LEU A 93 -3.39 -6.09 -5.00
N ARG A 94 -3.95 -5.78 -3.84
CA ARG A 94 -5.15 -6.43 -3.31
C ARG A 94 -6.02 -5.43 -2.57
N VAL A 95 -7.35 -5.56 -2.73
CA VAL A 95 -8.30 -4.79 -1.91
C VAL A 95 -8.20 -5.21 -0.44
N SER A 96 -8.20 -4.24 0.45
CA SER A 96 -8.24 -4.50 1.90
C SER A 96 -9.61 -5.01 2.32
N LYS A 97 -9.64 -6.10 3.10
CA LYS A 97 -10.90 -6.63 3.67
C LYS A 97 -11.59 -5.66 4.64
N ARG A 98 -10.86 -4.65 5.13
CA ARG A 98 -11.38 -3.63 6.05
C ARG A 98 -11.97 -2.43 5.31
N SER A 99 -11.92 -2.43 3.98
CA SER A 99 -12.49 -1.33 3.22
C SER A 99 -14.01 -1.30 3.39
N ASN A 100 -14.49 -0.25 4.04
CA ASN A 100 -15.92 -0.01 4.27
C ASN A 100 -16.54 0.89 3.18
N ASN A 101 -15.70 1.54 2.37
CA ASN A 101 -16.14 2.42 1.30
C ASN A 101 -16.13 1.65 -0.02
N LEU A 102 -17.31 1.44 -0.61
CA LEU A 102 -17.45 0.73 -1.88
C LEU A 102 -17.04 1.56 -3.10
N GLN A 103 -16.94 2.88 -2.94
CA GLN A 103 -16.56 3.80 -4.02
C GLN A 103 -15.05 4.02 -4.08
N CYS A 104 -14.40 4.09 -2.91
CA CYS A 104 -12.96 4.26 -2.78
C CYS A 104 -12.41 3.16 -1.88
N LEU A 105 -11.86 2.13 -2.49
CA LEU A 105 -11.39 0.94 -1.77
C LEU A 105 -10.01 1.18 -1.17
N ASP A 106 -9.80 0.68 0.03
CA ASP A 106 -8.45 0.56 0.59
C ASP A 106 -7.71 -0.59 -0.09
N PHE A 107 -6.39 -0.43 -0.26
CA PHE A 107 -5.55 -1.44 -0.87
C PHE A 107 -4.39 -1.85 0.02
N ASN A 108 -3.86 -3.03 -0.27
CA ASN A 108 -2.56 -3.48 0.19
C ASN A 108 -1.65 -3.68 -1.02
N LEU A 109 -0.43 -3.19 -0.92
CA LEU A 109 0.67 -3.49 -1.82
C LEU A 109 1.59 -4.50 -1.16
N TYR A 110 1.98 -5.53 -1.90
CA TYR A 110 2.85 -6.60 -1.42
C TYR A 110 4.11 -6.69 -2.26
N ALA A 111 5.27 -6.59 -1.61
CA ALA A 111 6.53 -7.03 -2.20
C ALA A 111 6.64 -8.55 -2.06
N ARG A 112 6.98 -9.22 -3.13
CA ARG A 112 7.24 -10.67 -3.15
C ARG A 112 8.24 -11.01 -4.23
N ASN A 113 9.04 -12.05 -4.00
CA ASN A 113 10.01 -12.53 -4.99
C ASN A 113 9.41 -12.82 -6.37
N ILE A 114 8.12 -13.21 -6.42
CA ILE A 114 7.41 -13.40 -7.71
C ILE A 114 7.17 -12.10 -8.47
N TYR A 115 7.27 -10.94 -7.80
CA TYR A 115 7.17 -9.59 -8.36
C TYR A 115 8.54 -8.89 -8.42
N GLY A 116 9.63 -9.64 -8.23
CA GLY A 116 11.00 -9.14 -8.34
C GLY A 116 11.75 -9.05 -7.00
N SER A 117 11.10 -8.67 -5.90
CA SER A 117 11.73 -8.57 -4.58
C SER A 117 10.74 -8.91 -3.48
N ASP A 118 11.22 -9.42 -2.34
CA ASP A 118 10.41 -9.68 -1.14
C ASP A 118 10.33 -8.49 -0.17
N THR A 119 11.05 -7.40 -0.48
CA THR A 119 10.94 -6.10 0.19
C THR A 119 10.95 -4.96 -0.82
N PHE A 120 10.31 -3.84 -0.48
CA PHE A 120 10.42 -2.59 -1.23
C PHE A 120 11.74 -1.91 -0.88
N SER A 121 12.57 -1.61 -1.89
CA SER A 121 13.86 -0.93 -1.70
C SER A 121 13.71 0.58 -1.45
N THR A 122 12.52 1.13 -1.66
CA THR A 122 12.23 2.56 -1.49
C THR A 122 11.98 2.88 -0.02
N ASP A 123 12.69 3.85 0.52
CA ASP A 123 12.39 4.41 1.85
C ASP A 123 11.26 5.45 1.72
N PHE A 124 10.02 4.99 1.84
CA PHE A 124 8.83 5.83 1.66
C PHE A 124 8.64 6.86 2.77
N PHE A 125 9.13 6.55 3.97
CA PHE A 125 8.83 7.31 5.18
C PHE A 125 10.07 8.01 5.76
N GLY A 126 11.24 7.83 5.17
CA GLY A 126 12.49 8.40 5.66
C GLY A 126 12.97 7.82 6.99
N ASN A 127 12.53 6.61 7.33
CA ASN A 127 12.87 5.94 8.60
C ASN A 127 13.83 4.76 8.44
N GLY A 128 14.24 4.44 7.21
CA GLY A 128 15.17 3.36 6.89
C GLY A 128 14.61 1.95 7.12
N ILE A 129 13.30 1.80 7.27
CA ILE A 129 12.64 0.51 7.45
C ILE A 129 12.27 -0.08 6.09
N GLU A 130 12.69 -1.31 5.84
CA GLU A 130 12.26 -2.06 4.67
C GLU A 130 10.89 -2.70 4.93
N HIS A 131 9.98 -2.55 3.97
CA HIS A 131 8.63 -3.07 4.05
C HIS A 131 8.40 -4.16 3.00
N ASP A 132 7.73 -5.25 3.40
CA ASP A 132 7.20 -6.27 2.49
C ASP A 132 5.72 -6.03 2.14
N ARG A 133 5.09 -5.09 2.86
CA ARG A 133 3.71 -4.68 2.66
C ARG A 133 3.52 -3.21 2.98
N LEU A 134 2.64 -2.56 2.22
CA LEU A 134 2.19 -1.21 2.46
C LEU A 134 0.67 -1.15 2.38
N LEU A 135 0.09 -0.17 3.07
CA LEU A 135 -1.36 0.08 3.07
C LEU A 135 -1.65 1.37 2.31
N LEU A 136 -2.67 1.36 1.45
CA LEU A 136 -3.27 2.56 0.86
C LEU A 136 -4.66 2.72 1.48
N LEU A 137 -4.81 3.73 2.32
CA LEU A 137 -6.01 3.97 3.13
C LEU A 137 -6.73 5.22 2.65
N HIS A 138 -8.00 5.07 2.25
CA HIS A 138 -8.86 6.18 1.89
C HIS A 138 -9.60 6.72 3.13
N GLY A 139 -9.69 8.05 3.26
CA GLY A 139 -10.43 8.69 4.37
C GLY A 139 -9.83 8.45 5.75
N ALA A 140 -8.52 8.21 5.84
CA ALA A 140 -7.80 7.98 7.10
C ALA A 140 -7.34 9.28 7.79
N ASP A 141 -7.96 10.42 7.49
CA ASP A 141 -7.59 11.75 8.02
C ASP A 141 -7.55 11.82 9.54
N LYS A 142 -8.51 11.19 10.21
CA LYS A 142 -8.56 11.15 11.67
C LYS A 142 -7.39 10.37 12.26
N GLN A 143 -7.02 9.24 11.65
CA GLN A 143 -5.88 8.43 12.09
C GLN A 143 -4.58 9.18 11.82
N TYR A 144 -4.43 9.77 10.64
CA TYR A 144 -3.28 10.60 10.30
C TYR A 144 -3.08 11.75 11.31
N LEU A 145 -4.15 12.52 11.58
CA LEU A 145 -4.11 13.60 12.56
C LEU A 145 -3.75 13.09 13.96
N LEU A 146 -4.41 12.02 14.42
CA LEU A 146 -4.14 11.43 15.73
C LEU A 146 -2.67 11.00 15.86
N TYR A 147 -2.15 10.27 14.88
CA TYR A 147 -0.77 9.77 14.93
C TYR A 147 0.26 10.91 14.81
N THR A 148 -0.04 11.94 14.04
CA THR A 148 0.78 13.17 14.00
C THR A 148 0.85 13.84 15.36
N LEU A 149 -0.29 13.97 16.06
CA LEU A 149 -0.34 14.55 17.41
C LEU A 149 0.38 13.68 18.46
N LEU A 150 0.22 12.36 18.38
CA LEU A 150 0.91 11.42 19.28
C LEU A 150 2.42 11.44 19.05
N ALA A 151 2.89 11.51 17.81
CA ALA A 151 4.30 11.62 17.49
C ALA A 151 4.93 12.89 18.08
N GLN A 152 4.20 14.03 18.09
CA GLN A 152 4.64 15.26 18.75
C GLN A 152 4.82 15.10 20.27
N GLN A 153 4.17 14.13 20.87
CA GLN A 153 4.30 13.78 22.31
C GLN A 153 5.33 12.67 22.56
N ASN A 154 6.18 12.34 21.57
CA ASN A 154 7.13 11.24 21.61
C ASN A 154 6.47 9.86 21.85
N ILE A 155 5.20 9.72 21.51
CA ILE A 155 4.52 8.43 21.50
C ILE A 155 4.78 7.79 20.14
N GLN A 156 5.31 6.58 20.16
CA GLN A 156 5.64 5.87 18.93
C GLN A 156 4.38 5.45 18.17
N THR A 157 4.35 5.78 16.90
CA THR A 157 3.24 5.50 15.98
C THR A 157 3.78 4.93 14.67
N VAL A 158 2.93 4.32 13.89
CA VAL A 158 3.25 3.98 12.49
C VAL A 158 3.26 5.23 11.62
N SER A 159 4.04 5.19 10.56
CA SER A 159 4.16 6.30 9.62
C SER A 159 2.97 6.32 8.65
N PHE A 160 2.53 7.53 8.34
CA PHE A 160 1.52 7.84 7.33
C PHE A 160 2.05 8.92 6.42
N LEU A 161 1.90 8.73 5.13
CA LEU A 161 2.30 9.69 4.10
C LEU A 161 1.09 10.02 3.22
N PRO A 162 0.61 11.28 3.20
CA PRO A 162 -0.43 11.70 2.26
C PRO A 162 0.02 11.44 0.83
N CYS A 163 -0.85 10.84 0.02
CA CYS A 163 -0.54 10.55 -1.37
C CYS A 163 -1.75 10.65 -2.29
N SER A 164 -1.51 10.97 -3.54
CA SER A 164 -2.47 10.89 -4.62
C SER A 164 -2.26 9.61 -5.40
N VAL A 165 -3.32 8.82 -5.53
CA VAL A 165 -3.30 7.54 -6.24
C VAL A 165 -3.88 7.70 -7.64
N PHE A 166 -3.16 7.17 -8.61
CA PHE A 166 -3.60 7.03 -10.00
C PHE A 166 -3.70 5.54 -10.33
N LEU A 167 -4.74 5.17 -11.06
CA LEU A 167 -4.89 3.85 -11.68
C LEU A 167 -4.86 4.00 -13.19
N ASN A 168 -3.93 3.33 -13.85
CA ASN A 168 -3.75 3.38 -15.31
C ASN A 168 -3.75 4.82 -15.85
N GLY A 169 -2.99 5.71 -15.20
CA GLY A 169 -2.87 7.12 -15.59
C GLY A 169 -4.06 8.02 -15.19
N THR A 170 -5.13 7.46 -14.63
CA THR A 170 -6.31 8.23 -14.23
C THR A 170 -6.32 8.46 -12.72
N PHE A 171 -6.55 9.71 -12.29
CA PHE A 171 -6.65 10.05 -10.87
C PHE A 171 -7.77 9.26 -10.19
N TYR A 172 -7.40 8.43 -9.21
CA TYR A 172 -8.33 7.58 -8.48
C TYR A 172 -8.80 8.22 -7.18
N GLY A 173 -7.90 8.89 -6.44
CA GLY A 173 -8.27 9.59 -5.21
C GLY A 173 -7.07 9.97 -4.34
N ASN A 174 -7.37 10.71 -3.26
CA ASN A 174 -6.39 11.03 -2.22
C ASN A 174 -6.43 9.96 -1.14
N TYR A 175 -5.25 9.47 -0.80
CA TYR A 175 -5.00 8.35 0.10
C TYR A 175 -3.93 8.68 1.12
N TYR A 176 -3.74 7.78 2.04
CA TYR A 176 -2.57 7.72 2.90
C TYR A 176 -1.82 6.42 2.62
N LEU A 177 -0.56 6.53 2.22
CA LEU A 177 0.38 5.41 2.26
C LEU A 177 0.76 5.21 3.73
N ALA A 178 0.61 4.00 4.25
CA ALA A 178 0.81 3.72 5.67
C ALA A 178 1.57 2.42 5.91
N GLU A 179 2.33 2.40 6.99
CA GLU A 179 2.99 1.20 7.48
C GLU A 179 1.96 0.22 8.07
N PRO A 180 2.04 -1.07 7.75
CA PRO A 180 1.26 -2.08 8.46
C PRO A 180 1.84 -2.36 9.85
N VAL A 181 1.00 -2.55 10.86
CA VAL A 181 1.45 -3.09 12.14
C VAL A 181 1.43 -4.62 12.04
N ASP A 182 2.54 -5.20 11.68
CA ASP A 182 2.71 -6.65 11.57
C ASP A 182 4.05 -7.13 12.12
N GLU A 183 4.32 -8.44 11.98
CA GLU A 183 5.55 -9.04 12.48
C GLU A 183 6.80 -8.39 11.88
N ASN A 184 6.82 -8.14 10.58
CA ASN A 184 7.98 -7.59 9.88
C ASN A 184 8.26 -6.15 10.32
N TYR A 185 7.23 -5.33 10.44
CA TYR A 185 7.35 -3.98 10.99
C TYR A 185 7.94 -4.00 12.42
N LEU A 186 7.37 -4.84 13.31
CA LEU A 186 7.83 -4.91 14.69
C LEU A 186 9.25 -5.47 14.82
N LYS A 187 9.60 -6.44 13.97
CA LYS A 187 10.96 -6.98 13.91
C LYS A 187 11.96 -5.92 13.45
N SER A 188 11.65 -5.18 12.40
CA SER A 188 12.53 -4.15 11.83
C SER A 188 12.63 -2.93 12.76
N SER A 189 11.51 -2.49 13.35
CA SER A 189 11.48 -1.30 14.21
C SER A 189 12.00 -1.54 15.61
N TYR A 190 11.84 -2.75 16.17
CA TYR A 190 12.13 -3.03 17.59
C TYR A 190 13.10 -4.19 17.81
N GLY A 191 13.55 -4.86 16.76
CA GLY A 191 14.45 -6.02 16.86
C GLY A 191 13.83 -7.24 17.55
N VAL A 192 12.49 -7.33 17.64
CA VAL A 192 11.81 -8.43 18.32
C VAL A 192 11.76 -9.67 17.44
N SER A 193 11.91 -10.84 18.07
CA SER A 193 11.79 -12.12 17.36
C SER A 193 10.33 -12.53 17.26
N GLY A 194 9.90 -12.95 16.07
CA GLY A 194 8.53 -13.43 15.83
C GLY A 194 8.06 -14.55 16.76
N LYS A 195 9.00 -15.36 17.31
CA LYS A 195 8.68 -16.42 18.29
C LYS A 195 8.16 -15.87 19.62
N ASN A 196 8.55 -14.64 19.97
CA ASN A 196 8.19 -13.99 21.23
C ASN A 196 7.22 -12.83 21.01
N LEU A 197 6.59 -12.78 19.84
CA LEU A 197 5.68 -11.71 19.48
C LEU A 197 4.23 -12.17 19.53
N THR A 198 3.38 -11.36 20.15
CA THR A 198 1.93 -11.51 20.12
C THR A 198 1.32 -10.16 19.75
N ILE A 199 0.58 -10.11 18.67
CA ILE A 199 -0.10 -8.89 18.21
C ILE A 199 -1.59 -9.03 18.46
N LEU A 200 -2.13 -8.06 19.18
CA LEU A 200 -3.56 -7.93 19.44
C LEU A 200 -4.11 -6.70 18.71
N THR A 201 -5.17 -6.89 17.96
CA THR A 201 -5.91 -5.79 17.33
C THR A 201 -7.34 -5.84 17.84
N GLU A 202 -7.81 -4.76 18.47
CA GLU A 202 -9.18 -4.70 19.04
C GLU A 202 -9.48 -5.87 19.98
N ASN A 203 -8.52 -6.23 20.82
CA ASN A 203 -8.57 -7.38 21.75
C ASN A 203 -8.64 -8.76 21.07
N GLN A 204 -8.42 -8.84 19.78
CA GLN A 204 -8.34 -10.11 19.05
C GLN A 204 -6.89 -10.44 18.72
N LEU A 205 -6.54 -11.72 18.85
CA LEU A 205 -5.23 -12.23 18.45
C LEU A 205 -5.09 -12.15 16.94
N THR A 206 -4.18 -11.32 16.45
CA THR A 206 -3.90 -11.16 15.01
C THR A 206 -2.65 -11.92 14.60
N TYR A 207 -1.70 -12.09 15.52
CA TYR A 207 -0.45 -12.82 15.31
C TYR A 207 0.08 -13.40 16.62
N GLY A 208 0.81 -14.50 16.56
CA GLY A 208 1.44 -15.14 17.72
C GLY A 208 0.58 -16.20 18.39
N SER A 209 0.87 -16.50 19.64
CA SER A 209 0.19 -17.55 20.40
C SER A 209 -0.74 -16.97 21.48
N SER A 210 -1.78 -17.74 21.82
CA SER A 210 -2.69 -17.42 22.92
C SER A 210 -2.01 -17.41 24.30
N TYR A 211 -0.82 -18.02 24.43
CA TYR A 211 -0.04 -17.98 25.67
C TYR A 211 0.40 -16.55 26.03
N GLY A 212 0.82 -15.74 25.07
CA GLY A 212 1.14 -14.33 25.32
C GLY A 212 -0.05 -13.52 25.85
N LEU A 213 -1.28 -13.90 25.48
CA LEU A 213 -2.51 -13.31 26.00
C LEU A 213 -2.75 -13.60 27.49
N LEU A 214 -2.35 -14.78 27.96
CA LEU A 214 -2.51 -15.20 29.38
C LEU A 214 -1.54 -14.48 30.30
N GLU A 215 -0.35 -14.12 29.80
CA GLU A 215 0.63 -13.35 30.57
C GLU A 215 0.28 -11.86 30.68
N TYR A 216 -0.52 -11.33 29.73
CA TYR A 216 -0.93 -9.93 29.70
C TYR A 216 -2.16 -9.63 30.59
N ARG A 217 -2.92 -10.64 30.98
CA ARG A 217 -4.09 -10.52 31.88
C ARG A 217 -3.69 -10.65 33.34
#